data_f26ce93941db414488da6eff023910d5
#
_entry.id   f26ce93941db414488da6eff023910d5
#
_cell.length_a   1.000
_cell.length_b   1.000
_cell.length_c   1.000
_cell.angle_alpha   90.00
_cell.angle_beta   90.00
_cell.angle_gamma   90.00
#
_symmetry.space_group_name_H-M   'P 1'
#
loop_
_entity.id
_entity.type
_entity.pdbx_description
1 polymer ?
#
loop_
_entity_poly.entity_id
_entity_poly.type
_entity_poly.pdbx_seq_one_letter_code
_entity_poly.pdbx_strand_id
1 'polypeptide(L)'
;MVRATDLPDYEREHLLGKNLPPLGPHCWTKHAKPLKEMRVALITTAGIHFQDDEPFDFTDSSFRPIPGEEDSSNLIMSHSSANFDRIGFVEDVNVVFPIDRFKELANVGTIDSLASVHYSFMGAGLMPEAYEQSTDQVARLLKQDQIDAVFLTPV
;
A
#
# COMPACT_ATOMS: atom_id res chain seq x y z
N MET A 1 15.80 -2.71 -16.38
CA MET A 1 14.70 -1.73 -16.15
C MET A 1 13.94 -1.62 -17.47
N VAL A 2 12.65 -1.91 -17.46
CA VAL A 2 11.78 -1.78 -18.66
C VAL A 2 11.51 -0.29 -18.86
N ARG A 3 11.67 0.21 -20.09
CA ARG A 3 11.36 1.59 -20.47
C ARG A 3 9.97 1.63 -21.10
N ALA A 4 9.28 2.76 -21.02
CA ALA A 4 7.99 2.92 -21.70
C ALA A 4 8.06 2.64 -23.22
N THR A 5 9.23 2.88 -23.84
CA THR A 5 9.49 2.57 -25.25
C THR A 5 9.61 1.07 -25.55
N ASP A 6 9.81 0.23 -24.52
CA ASP A 6 9.96 -1.22 -24.65
C ASP A 6 8.61 -1.94 -24.52
N LEU A 7 7.54 -1.21 -24.13
CA LEU A 7 6.19 -1.73 -24.00
C LEU A 7 5.48 -1.79 -25.37
N PRO A 8 4.58 -2.77 -25.56
CA PRO A 8 3.66 -2.78 -26.69
C PRO A 8 2.89 -1.46 -26.81
N ASP A 9 2.56 -1.02 -28.00
CA ASP A 9 1.94 0.28 -28.26
C ASP A 9 0.66 0.49 -27.43
N TYR A 10 -0.20 -0.53 -27.35
CA TYR A 10 -1.46 -0.46 -26.60
C TYR A 10 -1.25 -0.27 -25.08
N GLU A 11 -0.22 -0.90 -24.51
CA GLU A 11 0.11 -0.71 -23.07
C GLU A 11 0.71 0.67 -22.82
N ARG A 12 1.60 1.08 -23.72
CA ARG A 12 2.20 2.42 -23.65
C ARG A 12 1.14 3.51 -23.75
N GLU A 13 0.21 3.40 -24.70
CA GLU A 13 -0.90 4.34 -24.88
C GLU A 13 -1.83 4.35 -23.65
N HIS A 14 -2.13 3.18 -23.09
CA HIS A 14 -2.92 3.07 -21.86
C HIS A 14 -2.25 3.77 -20.67
N LEU A 15 -0.96 3.58 -20.48
CA LEU A 15 -0.21 4.19 -19.37
C LEU A 15 -0.06 5.70 -19.54
N LEU A 16 0.32 6.15 -20.74
CA LEU A 16 0.60 7.57 -21.01
C LEU A 16 -0.67 8.39 -21.30
N GLY A 17 -1.76 7.73 -21.70
CA GLY A 17 -3.05 8.36 -22.01
C GLY A 17 -3.90 8.66 -20.77
N LYS A 18 -3.51 8.23 -19.58
CA LYS A 18 -4.25 8.55 -18.35
C LYS A 18 -4.19 10.05 -18.07
N ASN A 19 -5.36 10.68 -18.02
CA ASN A 19 -5.48 12.09 -17.65
C ASN A 19 -5.42 12.21 -16.12
N LEU A 20 -4.21 12.11 -15.56
CA LEU A 20 -3.99 12.26 -14.14
C LEU A 20 -4.02 13.75 -13.75
N PRO A 21 -4.49 14.09 -12.54
CA PRO A 21 -4.41 15.45 -12.05
C PRO A 21 -2.94 15.91 -11.99
N PRO A 22 -2.67 17.21 -12.15
CA PRO A 22 -1.32 17.72 -12.03
C PRO A 22 -0.79 17.43 -10.64
N LEU A 23 0.45 16.94 -10.55
CA LEU A 23 1.13 16.79 -9.27
C LEU A 23 1.21 18.16 -8.59
N GLY A 24 0.65 18.23 -7.39
CA GLY A 24 0.79 19.40 -6.54
C GLY A 24 2.25 19.67 -6.12
N PRO A 25 2.50 20.74 -5.35
CA PRO A 25 3.84 20.98 -4.82
C PRO A 25 4.29 19.76 -4.01
N HIS A 26 5.57 19.38 -4.19
CA HIS A 26 6.15 18.25 -3.47
C HIS A 26 6.08 18.46 -1.96
N CYS A 27 5.20 17.70 -1.29
CA CYS A 27 5.12 17.68 0.17
C CYS A 27 6.16 16.73 0.74
N TRP A 28 7.38 17.24 0.89
CA TRP A 28 8.48 16.50 1.51
C TRP A 28 8.49 16.78 3.01
N THR A 29 8.09 15.83 3.81
CA THR A 29 8.20 15.95 5.27
C THR A 29 9.60 15.58 5.70
N LYS A 30 10.30 16.52 6.36
CA LYS A 30 11.59 16.21 6.97
C LYS A 30 11.37 15.20 8.10
N HIS A 31 12.06 14.08 8.04
CA HIS A 31 12.10 13.15 9.16
C HIS A 31 12.81 13.81 10.36
N ALA A 32 12.17 13.69 11.53
CA ALA A 32 12.69 14.27 12.77
C ALA A 32 13.57 13.29 13.56
N LYS A 33 13.53 11.99 13.22
CA LYS A 33 14.21 10.91 13.95
C LYS A 33 15.05 10.07 12.98
N PRO A 34 16.14 9.44 13.45
CA PRO A 34 16.81 8.40 12.68
C PRO A 34 15.93 7.16 12.55
N LEU A 35 16.09 6.38 11.48
CA LEU A 35 15.28 5.22 11.16
C LEU A 35 15.09 4.23 12.32
N LYS A 36 16.16 3.99 13.08
CA LYS A 36 16.14 3.11 14.28
C LYS A 36 15.25 3.60 15.43
N GLU A 37 14.74 4.83 15.36
CA GLU A 37 13.82 5.41 16.35
C GLU A 37 12.43 5.65 15.76
N MET A 38 12.18 5.15 14.52
CA MET A 38 10.92 5.34 13.83
C MET A 38 9.98 4.17 14.04
N ARG A 39 8.73 4.49 14.31
CA ARG A 39 7.59 3.58 14.23
C ARG A 39 7.03 3.63 12.81
N VAL A 40 6.92 2.47 12.16
CA VAL A 40 6.61 2.36 10.72
C VAL A 40 5.27 1.68 10.49
N ALA A 41 4.44 2.25 9.63
CA ALA A 41 3.24 1.61 9.10
C ALA A 41 3.45 1.18 7.64
N LEU A 42 2.71 0.16 7.21
CA LEU A 42 2.65 -0.31 5.84
C LEU A 42 1.31 0.04 5.22
N ILE A 43 1.34 0.52 3.98
CA ILE A 43 0.13 0.72 3.18
C ILE A 43 0.38 0.08 1.81
N THR A 44 -0.55 -0.76 1.38
CA THR A 44 -0.52 -1.41 0.07
C THR A 44 -1.76 -1.06 -0.75
N THR A 45 -1.65 -1.09 -2.06
CA THR A 45 -2.79 -0.99 -2.97
C THR A 45 -3.14 -2.34 -3.62
N ALA A 46 -2.67 -3.44 -3.03
CA ALA A 46 -2.87 -4.79 -3.55
C ALA A 46 -4.29 -5.36 -3.32
N GLY A 47 -5.19 -4.63 -2.65
CA GLY A 47 -6.55 -5.10 -2.37
C GLY A 47 -6.58 -6.33 -1.47
N ILE A 48 -5.64 -6.44 -0.51
CA ILE A 48 -5.60 -7.54 0.45
C ILE A 48 -6.50 -7.24 1.66
N HIS A 49 -7.09 -8.29 2.21
CA HIS A 49 -7.95 -8.22 3.39
C HIS A 49 -8.06 -9.61 4.04
N PHE A 50 -8.63 -9.72 5.24
CA PHE A 50 -8.96 -11.01 5.83
C PHE A 50 -10.24 -11.61 5.23
N GLN A 51 -10.43 -12.91 5.41
CA GLN A 51 -11.54 -13.65 4.82
C GLN A 51 -12.92 -13.15 5.30
N ASP A 52 -13.00 -12.67 6.54
CA ASP A 52 -14.23 -12.17 7.15
C ASP A 52 -14.50 -10.68 6.84
N ASP A 53 -13.55 -9.99 6.21
CA ASP A 53 -13.74 -8.62 5.73
C ASP A 53 -14.58 -8.59 4.46
N GLU A 54 -15.24 -7.45 4.22
CA GLU A 54 -15.90 -7.20 2.95
C GLU A 54 -14.86 -7.13 1.82
N PRO A 55 -14.99 -7.94 0.74
CA PRO A 55 -14.07 -7.89 -0.38
C PRO A 55 -14.08 -6.53 -1.07
N PHE A 56 -12.96 -6.14 -1.67
CA PHE A 56 -12.92 -4.96 -2.53
C PHE A 56 -13.63 -5.22 -3.86
N ASP A 57 -14.32 -4.21 -4.36
CA ASP A 57 -14.82 -4.16 -5.73
C ASP A 57 -14.08 -3.08 -6.56
N PHE A 58 -14.43 -2.98 -7.85
CA PHE A 58 -13.76 -2.07 -8.79
C PHE A 58 -14.02 -0.57 -8.49
N THR A 59 -15.03 -0.26 -7.71
CA THR A 59 -15.44 1.11 -7.34
C THR A 59 -15.16 1.45 -5.89
N ASP A 60 -14.53 0.54 -5.15
CA ASP A 60 -14.28 0.70 -3.72
C ASP A 60 -13.09 1.62 -3.46
N SER A 61 -13.36 2.79 -2.90
CA SER A 61 -12.34 3.75 -2.47
C SER A 61 -12.03 3.66 -0.98
N SER A 62 -12.64 2.73 -0.26
CA SER A 62 -12.38 2.52 1.17
C SER A 62 -11.07 1.77 1.41
N PHE A 63 -10.73 1.54 2.66
CA PHE A 63 -9.57 0.74 3.06
C PHE A 63 -9.98 -0.42 3.97
N ARG A 64 -9.10 -1.42 4.06
CA ARG A 64 -9.18 -2.48 5.08
C ARG A 64 -8.03 -2.31 6.05
N PRO A 65 -8.30 -2.24 7.37
CA PRO A 65 -7.25 -2.28 8.39
C PRO A 65 -6.68 -3.70 8.48
N ILE A 66 -5.37 -3.79 8.62
CA ILE A 66 -4.66 -5.06 8.80
C ILE A 66 -3.93 -4.99 10.14
N PRO A 67 -4.43 -5.66 11.19
CA PRO A 67 -3.73 -5.73 12.46
C PRO A 67 -2.36 -6.39 12.31
N GLY A 68 -1.32 -5.76 12.85
CA GLY A 68 0.07 -6.19 12.68
C GLY A 68 0.40 -7.52 13.36
N GLU A 69 -0.36 -7.90 14.39
CA GLU A 69 -0.18 -9.15 15.14
C GLU A 69 -0.85 -10.37 14.48
N GLU A 70 -1.75 -10.14 13.53
CA GLU A 70 -2.43 -11.23 12.83
C GLU A 70 -1.48 -11.97 11.88
N ASP A 71 -1.82 -13.23 11.62
CA ASP A 71 -1.05 -14.08 10.71
C ASP A 71 -1.31 -13.64 9.26
N SER A 72 -0.27 -13.16 8.61
CA SER A 72 -0.32 -12.71 7.22
C SER A 72 -0.71 -13.80 6.22
N SER A 73 -0.59 -15.08 6.60
CA SER A 73 -1.06 -16.21 5.79
C SER A 73 -2.58 -16.28 5.62
N ASN A 74 -3.34 -15.59 6.47
CA ASN A 74 -4.80 -15.49 6.40
C ASN A 74 -5.28 -14.36 5.47
N LEU A 75 -4.36 -13.57 4.90
CA LEU A 75 -4.70 -12.51 3.96
C LEU A 75 -5.09 -13.10 2.60
N ILE A 76 -6.18 -12.61 2.06
CA ILE A 76 -6.64 -12.91 0.70
C ILE A 76 -6.65 -11.63 -0.14
N MET A 77 -6.73 -11.76 -1.46
CA MET A 77 -6.66 -10.64 -2.40
C MET A 77 -7.92 -10.55 -3.25
N SER A 78 -8.53 -9.36 -3.27
CA SER A 78 -9.68 -9.01 -4.13
C SER A 78 -9.30 -7.95 -5.18
N HIS A 79 -8.03 -7.86 -5.58
CA HIS A 79 -7.59 -6.88 -6.56
C HIS A 79 -8.24 -7.11 -7.94
N SER A 80 -8.91 -6.09 -8.46
CA SER A 80 -9.76 -6.22 -9.67
C SER A 80 -9.02 -6.02 -10.99
N SER A 81 -7.75 -5.56 -10.99
CA SER A 81 -6.99 -5.34 -12.22
C SER A 81 -6.66 -6.65 -12.92
N ALA A 82 -6.93 -6.71 -14.23
CA ALA A 82 -6.51 -7.82 -15.08
C ALA A 82 -5.00 -7.77 -15.43
N ASN A 83 -4.37 -6.61 -15.26
CA ASN A 83 -2.95 -6.39 -15.57
C ASN A 83 -2.02 -6.72 -14.41
N PHE A 84 -2.56 -7.08 -13.26
CA PHE A 84 -1.80 -7.43 -12.08
C PHE A 84 -1.50 -8.93 -12.04
N ASP A 85 -0.21 -9.30 -12.04
CA ASP A 85 0.22 -10.68 -11.86
C ASP A 85 0.14 -11.07 -10.38
N ARG A 86 -0.78 -11.97 -10.06
CA ARG A 86 -1.04 -12.45 -8.69
C ARG A 86 -0.13 -13.61 -8.27
N ILE A 87 0.69 -14.14 -9.15
CA ILE A 87 1.54 -15.31 -8.87
C ILE A 87 2.46 -15.01 -7.67
N GLY A 88 3.12 -13.86 -7.69
CA GLY A 88 4.00 -13.46 -6.60
C GLY A 88 3.31 -13.39 -5.24
N PHE A 89 2.08 -12.87 -5.19
CA PHE A 89 1.31 -12.84 -3.94
C PHE A 89 0.94 -14.24 -3.44
N VAL A 90 0.57 -15.15 -4.35
CA VAL A 90 0.21 -16.54 -3.97
C VAL A 90 1.43 -17.28 -3.40
N GLU A 91 2.62 -16.97 -3.87
CA GLU A 91 3.86 -17.56 -3.38
C GLU A 91 4.36 -16.91 -2.08
N ASP A 92 4.28 -15.58 -1.98
CA ASP A 92 4.74 -14.82 -0.82
C ASP A 92 4.00 -13.48 -0.71
N VAL A 93 3.20 -13.31 0.34
CA VAL A 93 2.48 -12.04 0.63
C VAL A 93 3.44 -10.86 0.73
N ASN A 94 4.68 -11.08 1.12
CA ASN A 94 5.68 -10.03 1.29
C ASN A 94 6.03 -9.31 -0.03
N VAL A 95 5.70 -9.87 -1.18
CA VAL A 95 5.86 -9.21 -2.49
C VAL A 95 5.00 -7.95 -2.60
N VAL A 96 3.79 -7.97 -2.02
CA VAL A 96 2.84 -6.85 -2.06
C VAL A 96 2.61 -6.19 -0.70
N PHE A 97 2.97 -6.88 0.38
CA PHE A 97 2.82 -6.41 1.76
C PHE A 97 3.94 -6.99 2.64
N PRO A 98 5.12 -6.37 2.67
CA PRO A 98 6.34 -6.95 3.26
C PRO A 98 6.35 -6.92 4.79
N ILE A 99 5.25 -7.35 5.43
CA ILE A 99 5.07 -7.26 6.88
C ILE A 99 6.10 -8.09 7.64
N ASP A 100 6.44 -9.30 7.16
CA ASP A 100 7.40 -10.15 7.86
C ASP A 100 8.81 -9.59 7.74
N ARG A 101 9.15 -8.99 6.59
CA ARG A 101 10.44 -8.31 6.39
C ARG A 101 10.58 -7.13 7.34
N PHE A 102 9.50 -6.37 7.56
CA PHE A 102 9.50 -5.26 8.50
C PHE A 102 9.52 -5.73 9.97
N LYS A 103 8.88 -6.86 10.31
CA LYS A 103 9.05 -7.51 11.63
C LYS A 103 10.50 -7.89 11.89
N GLU A 104 11.20 -8.43 10.89
CA GLU A 104 12.63 -8.72 10.98
C GLU A 104 13.48 -7.45 11.19
N LEU A 105 13.19 -6.36 10.47
CA LEU A 105 13.89 -5.08 10.64
C LEU A 105 13.69 -4.50 12.04
N ALA A 106 12.51 -4.63 12.61
CA ALA A 106 12.26 -4.24 14.01
C ALA A 106 13.01 -5.11 15.00
N ASN A 107 13.02 -6.43 14.79
CA ASN A 107 13.72 -7.38 15.65
C ASN A 107 15.24 -7.16 15.70
N VAL A 108 15.85 -6.73 14.59
CA VAL A 108 17.29 -6.41 14.54
C VAL A 108 17.60 -4.94 14.87
N GLY A 109 16.59 -4.14 15.23
CA GLY A 109 16.75 -2.73 15.61
C GLY A 109 17.10 -1.78 14.47
N THR A 110 16.78 -2.12 13.22
CA THR A 110 16.91 -1.21 12.08
C THR A 110 15.83 -0.14 12.11
N ILE A 111 14.62 -0.49 12.53
CA ILE A 111 13.53 0.41 12.89
C ILE A 111 13.18 0.20 14.37
N ASP A 112 12.49 1.14 15.01
CA ASP A 112 12.05 1.00 16.39
C ASP A 112 10.96 -0.05 16.51
N SER A 113 9.87 0.14 15.80
CA SER A 113 8.68 -0.72 15.89
C SER A 113 7.79 -0.59 14.67
N LEU A 114 6.82 -1.50 14.59
CA LEU A 114 5.74 -1.44 13.62
C LEU A 114 4.47 -0.81 14.22
N ALA A 115 3.63 -0.28 13.37
CA ALA A 115 2.27 0.11 13.69
C ALA A 115 1.47 -1.08 14.23
N SER A 116 0.50 -0.82 15.10
CA SER A 116 -0.45 -1.85 15.53
C SER A 116 -1.42 -2.23 14.42
N VAL A 117 -1.67 -1.30 13.49
CA VAL A 117 -2.55 -1.50 12.33
C VAL A 117 -1.91 -0.92 11.08
N HIS A 118 -1.98 -1.69 10.01
CA HIS A 118 -1.59 -1.33 8.65
C HIS A 118 -2.82 -1.17 7.78
N TYR A 119 -2.67 -0.77 6.51
CA TYR A 119 -3.83 -0.47 5.67
C TYR A 119 -3.67 -1.01 4.26
N SER A 120 -4.78 -1.51 3.71
CA SER A 120 -4.87 -1.95 2.33
C SER A 120 -5.96 -1.18 1.59
N PHE A 121 -5.67 -0.83 0.35
CA PHE A 121 -6.60 -0.22 -0.61
C PHE A 121 -6.68 -1.09 -1.86
N MET A 122 -7.72 -0.90 -2.64
CA MET A 122 -7.82 -1.43 -3.99
C MET A 122 -7.26 -0.39 -4.97
N GLY A 123 -6.08 -0.69 -5.56
CA GLY A 123 -5.30 0.28 -6.34
C GLY A 123 -5.75 0.49 -7.79
N ALA A 124 -6.81 -0.18 -8.24
CA ALA A 124 -7.25 -0.11 -9.63
C ALA A 124 -8.65 0.49 -9.77
N GLY A 125 -8.93 1.06 -10.92
CA GLY A 125 -10.27 1.49 -11.34
C GLY A 125 -10.61 2.93 -11.06
N LEU A 126 -10.27 3.48 -9.93
CA LEU A 126 -10.62 4.83 -9.52
C LEU A 126 -9.50 5.84 -9.75
N MET A 127 -9.90 7.10 -9.92
CA MET A 127 -8.97 8.23 -9.95
C MET A 127 -8.56 8.64 -8.52
N PRO A 128 -7.40 9.29 -8.33
CA PRO A 128 -6.87 9.65 -7.01
C PRO A 128 -7.85 10.43 -6.14
N GLU A 129 -8.68 11.29 -6.72
CA GLU A 129 -9.65 12.12 -6.00
C GLU A 129 -10.69 11.29 -5.25
N ALA A 130 -11.01 10.10 -5.74
CA ALA A 130 -11.96 9.21 -5.09
C ALA A 130 -11.46 8.71 -3.73
N TYR A 131 -10.16 8.70 -3.53
CA TYR A 131 -9.53 8.21 -2.29
C TYR A 131 -9.31 9.30 -1.23
N GLU A 132 -9.56 10.58 -1.52
CA GLU A 132 -9.24 11.69 -0.60
C GLU A 132 -9.83 11.50 0.79
N GLN A 133 -11.10 11.13 0.88
CA GLN A 133 -11.78 10.94 2.17
C GLN A 133 -11.14 9.80 2.98
N SER A 134 -10.86 8.68 2.34
CA SER A 134 -10.28 7.49 2.98
C SER A 134 -8.83 7.71 3.37
N THR A 135 -8.05 8.38 2.53
CA THR A 135 -6.65 8.72 2.85
C THR A 135 -6.55 9.74 3.97
N ASP A 136 -7.45 10.72 4.05
CA ASP A 136 -7.55 11.63 5.18
C ASP A 136 -7.88 10.91 6.48
N GLN A 137 -8.76 9.90 6.43
CA GLN A 137 -9.08 9.09 7.59
C GLN A 137 -7.86 8.27 8.05
N VAL A 138 -7.17 7.59 7.12
CA VAL A 138 -5.96 6.84 7.42
C VAL A 138 -4.87 7.76 7.98
N ALA A 139 -4.68 8.96 7.41
CA ALA A 139 -3.70 9.92 7.91
C ALA A 139 -3.97 10.34 9.37
N ARG A 140 -5.24 10.48 9.76
CA ARG A 140 -5.62 10.74 11.17
C ARG A 140 -5.31 9.56 12.08
N LEU A 141 -5.60 8.33 11.63
CA LEU A 141 -5.32 7.10 12.39
C LEU A 141 -3.81 6.90 12.58
N LEU A 142 -3.01 7.11 11.53
CA LEU A 142 -1.55 7.06 11.61
C LEU A 142 -0.98 8.06 12.62
N LYS A 143 -1.53 9.29 12.66
CA LYS A 143 -1.13 10.30 13.65
C LYS A 143 -1.52 9.91 15.07
N GLN A 144 -2.70 9.31 15.27
CA GLN A 144 -3.14 8.82 16.58
C GLN A 144 -2.26 7.67 17.08
N ASP A 145 -1.81 6.79 16.19
CA ASP A 145 -0.89 5.69 16.48
C ASP A 145 0.60 6.14 16.52
N GLN A 146 0.86 7.44 16.43
CA GLN A 146 2.19 8.04 16.50
C GLN A 146 3.17 7.47 15.48
N ILE A 147 2.72 7.25 14.25
CA ILE A 147 3.54 6.75 13.16
C ILE A 147 4.49 7.84 12.67
N ASP A 148 5.78 7.51 12.59
CA ASP A 148 6.83 8.40 12.12
C ASP A 148 7.07 8.27 10.60
N ALA A 149 6.87 7.08 10.05
CA ALA A 149 7.07 6.82 8.61
C ALA A 149 6.05 5.81 8.08
N VAL A 150 5.76 5.93 6.79
CA VAL A 150 4.87 5.00 6.07
C VAL A 150 5.65 4.41 4.90
N PHE A 151 5.60 3.08 4.78
CA PHE A 151 6.09 2.37 3.61
C PHE A 151 4.92 2.08 2.68
N LEU A 152 4.98 2.61 1.46
CA LEU A 152 3.94 2.46 0.45
C LEU A 152 4.35 1.37 -0.55
N THR A 153 3.48 0.39 -0.76
CA THR A 153 3.64 -0.63 -1.79
C THR A 153 2.56 -0.45 -2.84
N PRO A 154 2.84 0.29 -3.93
CA PRO A 154 1.91 0.41 -5.05
C PRO A 154 1.89 -0.88 -5.87
N VAL A 155 0.72 -1.30 -6.27
CA VAL A 155 0.48 -2.51 -7.08
C VAL A 155 -0.41 -2.16 -8.27
#